data_49f59314a3766d2b4797dedcbaa2cea6
#
_entry.id   49f59314a3766d2b4797dedcbaa2cea6
#
_cell.length_a   1.000
_cell.length_b   1.000
_cell.length_c   1.000
_cell.angle_alpha   90.00
_cell.angle_beta   90.00
_cell.angle_gamma   90.00
#
_symmetry.space_group_name_H-M   'P 1'
#
loop_
_entity.id
_entity.type
_entity.pdbx_description
1 polymer ?
#
loop_
_entity_poly.entity_id
_entity_poly.type
_entity_poly.pdbx_seq_one_letter_code
_entity_poly.pdbx_strand_id
1 'polypeptide(L)'
;SIFRQWIVSIGRRSANARLAHLFCELYLRCKMVGLTKDMTYLLPATQTDLSDVLGLSLVHTNRTCAALRSEGLATFARRTVTIHDWDKLQRVAEFNPEYLHLEAKPVVGGAR
;
A
#
# COMPACT_ATOMS: atom_id res chain seq x y z
N SER A 1 14.03 12.05 13.70
CA SER A 1 12.90 11.32 14.27
C SER A 1 12.30 10.35 13.27
N ILE A 2 11.52 9.43 13.78
CA ILE A 2 10.87 8.44 12.95
C ILE A 2 9.93 9.11 11.92
N PHE A 3 9.18 10.08 12.40
CA PHE A 3 8.26 10.81 11.55
C PHE A 3 8.99 11.52 10.40
N ARG A 4 10.11 12.12 10.71
CA ARG A 4 10.90 12.83 9.71
C ARG A 4 11.45 11.86 8.67
N GLN A 5 11.94 10.71 9.11
CA GLN A 5 12.44 9.68 8.21
C GLN A 5 11.35 9.18 7.28
N TRP A 6 10.16 9.03 7.82
CA TRP A 6 9.02 8.56 7.03
C TRP A 6 8.68 9.54 5.91
N ILE A 7 8.64 10.83 6.23
CA ILE A 7 8.36 11.88 5.25
C ILE A 7 9.41 11.92 4.16
N VAL A 8 10.69 11.86 4.56
CA VAL A 8 11.79 11.89 3.61
C VAL A 8 11.72 10.69 2.67
N SER A 9 11.45 9.52 3.23
CA SER A 9 11.35 8.30 2.44
C SER A 9 10.24 8.40 1.40
N ILE A 10 9.07 8.88 1.79
CA ILE A 10 7.96 9.04 0.89
C ILE A 10 8.30 10.02 -0.23
N GLY A 11 8.94 11.13 0.12
CA GLY A 11 9.28 12.14 -0.87
C GLY A 11 10.27 11.67 -1.91
N ARG A 12 11.05 10.63 -1.62
CA ARG A 12 12.03 10.10 -2.55
C ARG A 12 11.50 9.03 -3.47
N ARG A 13 10.40 8.41 -3.09
CA ARG A 13 9.86 7.32 -3.89
C ARG A 13 9.07 7.86 -5.06
N SER A 14 9.09 7.11 -6.15
CA SER A 14 8.26 7.43 -7.30
C SER A 14 6.79 7.26 -6.92
N ALA A 15 5.91 7.79 -7.75
CA ALA A 15 4.47 7.65 -7.52
C ALA A 15 4.07 6.17 -7.52
N ASN A 16 4.64 5.39 -8.45
CA ASN A 16 4.34 3.96 -8.52
C ASN A 16 4.74 3.26 -7.23
N ALA A 17 5.93 3.58 -6.72
CA ALA A 17 6.42 2.97 -5.48
C ALA A 17 5.55 3.35 -4.29
N ARG A 18 5.10 4.60 -4.24
CA ARG A 18 4.24 5.05 -3.14
C ARG A 18 2.89 4.34 -3.15
N LEU A 19 2.27 4.21 -4.31
CA LEU A 19 1.00 3.52 -4.39
C LEU A 19 1.16 2.04 -4.10
N ALA A 20 2.21 1.42 -4.65
CA ALA A 20 2.49 0.01 -4.39
C ALA A 20 2.71 -0.23 -2.89
N HIS A 21 3.43 0.67 -2.23
CA HIS A 21 3.68 0.56 -0.80
C HIS A 21 2.37 0.63 -0.01
N LEU A 22 1.51 1.56 -0.37
CA LEU A 22 0.21 1.69 0.29
C LEU A 22 -0.61 0.42 0.14
N PHE A 23 -0.66 -0.15 -1.06
CA PHE A 23 -1.39 -1.38 -1.29
C PHE A 23 -0.83 -2.55 -0.49
N CYS A 24 0.50 -2.66 -0.40
CA CYS A 24 1.13 -3.71 0.39
C CYS A 24 0.81 -3.56 1.87
N GLU A 25 0.93 -2.36 2.39
CA GLU A 25 0.69 -2.11 3.80
C GLU A 25 -0.76 -2.41 4.17
N LEU A 26 -1.69 -1.93 3.36
CA LEU A 26 -3.10 -2.18 3.62
C LEU A 26 -3.44 -3.66 3.51
N TYR A 27 -2.81 -4.34 2.56
CA TYR A 27 -3.04 -5.79 2.43
C TYR A 27 -2.66 -6.52 3.71
N LEU A 28 -1.47 -6.24 4.24
CA LEU A 28 -1.03 -6.94 5.44
C LEU A 28 -1.87 -6.57 6.66
N ARG A 29 -2.27 -5.30 6.77
CA ARG A 29 -3.11 -4.89 7.88
C ARG A 29 -4.48 -5.59 7.82
N CYS A 30 -5.06 -5.68 6.63
CA CYS A 30 -6.31 -6.40 6.45
C CYS A 30 -6.15 -7.89 6.72
N LYS A 31 -5.04 -8.46 6.28
CA LYS A 31 -4.78 -9.88 6.50
C LYS A 31 -4.68 -10.20 7.99
N MET A 32 -4.05 -9.31 8.75
CA MET A 32 -3.87 -9.52 10.18
C MET A 32 -5.20 -9.59 10.93
N VAL A 33 -6.24 -8.98 10.40
CA VAL A 33 -7.57 -9.00 11.04
C VAL A 33 -8.57 -9.85 10.25
N GLY A 34 -8.09 -10.67 9.33
CA GLY A 34 -8.94 -11.62 8.61
C GLY A 34 -9.83 -11.02 7.55
N LEU A 35 -9.47 -9.89 6.99
CA LEU A 35 -10.29 -9.18 6.00
C LEU A 35 -9.78 -9.33 4.56
N THR A 36 -8.94 -10.32 4.30
CA THR A 36 -8.48 -10.59 2.95
C THR A 36 -9.06 -11.90 2.44
N LYS A 37 -9.16 -12.00 1.12
CA LYS A 37 -9.59 -13.24 0.47
C LYS A 37 -8.90 -13.33 -0.89
N ASP A 38 -8.11 -14.39 -1.08
CA ASP A 38 -7.44 -14.63 -2.36
C ASP A 38 -6.66 -13.42 -2.86
N MET A 39 -5.83 -12.83 -1.99
CA MET A 39 -5.01 -11.67 -2.31
C MET A 39 -5.84 -10.45 -2.67
N THR A 40 -7.06 -10.38 -2.15
CA THR A 40 -7.99 -9.29 -2.41
C THR A 40 -8.48 -8.72 -1.10
N TYR A 41 -8.67 -7.42 -1.06
CA TYR A 41 -9.26 -6.76 0.11
C TYR A 41 -10.06 -5.55 -0.33
N LEU A 42 -11.02 -5.17 0.52
CA LEU A 42 -11.86 -4.01 0.28
C LEU A 42 -11.13 -2.74 0.71
N LEU A 43 -11.12 -1.76 -0.18
CA LEU A 43 -10.57 -0.45 0.13
C LEU A 43 -11.66 0.57 -0.24
N PRO A 44 -12.46 1.00 0.75
CA PRO A 44 -13.58 1.90 0.49
C PRO A 44 -13.11 3.34 0.28
N ALA A 45 -12.38 3.55 -0.79
CA ALA A 45 -11.81 4.83 -1.14
C ALA A 45 -11.93 5.04 -2.64
N THR A 46 -11.97 6.29 -3.03
CA THR A 46 -11.97 6.65 -4.45
C THR A 46 -10.54 6.97 -4.87
N GLN A 47 -10.33 7.17 -6.16
CA GLN A 47 -9.01 7.60 -6.62
C GLN A 47 -8.71 9.03 -6.15
N THR A 48 -9.74 9.83 -5.93
CA THR A 48 -9.56 11.16 -5.32
C THR A 48 -9.00 11.01 -3.90
N ASP A 49 -9.54 10.07 -3.13
CA ASP A 49 -9.01 9.81 -1.79
C ASP A 49 -7.56 9.36 -1.85
N LEU A 50 -7.22 8.50 -2.80
CA LEU A 50 -5.84 8.06 -2.97
C LEU A 50 -4.92 9.22 -3.33
N SER A 51 -5.39 10.11 -4.20
CA SER A 51 -4.59 11.25 -4.60
C SER A 51 -4.26 12.14 -3.40
N ASP A 52 -5.22 12.31 -2.50
CA ASP A 52 -5.00 13.10 -1.29
C ASP A 52 -3.96 12.44 -0.39
N VAL A 53 -4.09 11.14 -0.19
CA VAL A 53 -3.16 10.39 0.66
C VAL A 53 -1.75 10.40 0.09
N LEU A 54 -1.63 10.25 -1.23
CA LEU A 54 -0.34 10.14 -1.89
C LEU A 54 0.28 11.50 -2.22
N GLY A 55 -0.49 12.56 -2.09
CA GLY A 55 0.00 13.89 -2.45
C GLY A 55 0.19 14.05 -3.94
N LEU A 56 -0.67 13.43 -4.74
CA LEU A 56 -0.61 13.48 -6.20
C LEU A 56 -1.87 14.12 -6.75
N SER A 57 -1.77 14.62 -7.99
CA SER A 57 -2.98 15.04 -8.68
C SER A 57 -3.84 13.82 -9.01
N LEU A 58 -5.11 14.05 -9.26
CA LEU A 58 -5.99 12.94 -9.64
C LEU A 58 -5.55 12.29 -10.94
N VAL A 59 -5.12 13.10 -11.91
CA VAL A 59 -4.63 12.58 -13.20
C VAL A 59 -3.40 11.69 -12.98
N HIS A 60 -2.46 12.15 -12.15
CA HIS A 60 -1.27 11.37 -11.86
C HIS A 60 -1.62 10.07 -11.15
N THR A 61 -2.57 10.14 -10.21
CA THR A 61 -3.02 8.95 -9.48
C THR A 61 -3.65 7.93 -10.43
N ASN A 62 -4.49 8.41 -11.37
CA ASN A 62 -5.10 7.53 -12.36
C ASN A 62 -4.04 6.82 -13.20
N ARG A 63 -3.02 7.55 -13.63
CA ARG A 63 -1.92 6.96 -14.40
C ARG A 63 -1.15 5.95 -13.59
N THR A 64 -0.94 6.23 -12.32
CA THR A 64 -0.20 5.34 -11.43
C THR A 64 -0.97 4.04 -11.23
N CYS A 65 -2.27 4.13 -11.00
CA CYS A 65 -3.11 2.94 -10.88
C CYS A 65 -3.06 2.11 -12.18
N ALA A 66 -3.13 2.78 -13.32
CA ALA A 66 -3.08 2.11 -14.61
C ALA A 66 -1.73 1.43 -14.83
N ALA A 67 -0.65 2.07 -14.40
CA ALA A 67 0.68 1.49 -14.55
C ALA A 67 0.82 0.22 -13.73
N LEU A 68 0.37 0.21 -12.48
CA LEU A 68 0.45 -0.99 -11.67
C LEU A 68 -0.39 -2.12 -12.26
N ARG A 69 -1.55 -1.79 -12.80
CA ARG A 69 -2.40 -2.79 -13.45
C ARG A 69 -1.74 -3.35 -14.70
N SER A 70 -1.20 -2.48 -15.52
CA SER A 70 -0.57 -2.85 -16.78
C SER A 70 0.66 -3.74 -16.57
N GLU A 71 1.37 -3.54 -15.47
CA GLU A 71 2.54 -4.36 -15.14
C GLU A 71 2.18 -5.65 -14.41
N GLY A 72 0.89 -5.91 -14.23
CA GLY A 72 0.46 -7.13 -13.58
C GLY A 72 0.74 -7.17 -12.09
N LEU A 73 0.83 -6.03 -11.45
CA LEU A 73 1.16 -5.95 -10.02
C LEU A 73 -0.06 -5.94 -9.13
N ALA A 74 -0.97 -5.02 -9.38
CA ALA A 74 -2.18 -4.87 -8.58
C ALA A 74 -3.22 -4.10 -9.34
N THR A 75 -4.48 -4.33 -9.01
CA THR A 75 -5.61 -3.65 -9.63
C THR A 75 -6.46 -3.04 -8.52
N PHE A 76 -6.87 -1.80 -8.70
CA PHE A 76 -7.81 -1.16 -7.80
C PHE A 76 -9.04 -0.76 -8.61
N ALA A 77 -10.14 -1.44 -8.38
CA ALA A 77 -11.39 -1.17 -9.08
C ALA A 77 -12.56 -1.52 -8.18
N ARG A 78 -13.61 -0.72 -8.23
CA ARG A 78 -14.83 -0.98 -7.47
C ARG A 78 -14.54 -1.14 -5.99
N ARG A 79 -13.68 -0.28 -5.46
CA ARG A 79 -13.31 -0.26 -4.05
C ARG A 79 -12.65 -1.56 -3.58
N THR A 80 -12.05 -2.27 -4.51
CA THR A 80 -11.39 -3.54 -4.20
C THR A 80 -9.99 -3.52 -4.77
N VAL A 81 -9.03 -3.91 -3.95
CA VAL A 81 -7.64 -4.06 -4.39
C VAL A 81 -7.38 -5.55 -4.55
N THR A 82 -6.86 -5.93 -5.72
CA THR A 82 -6.44 -7.29 -5.98
C THR A 82 -4.95 -7.28 -6.29
N ILE A 83 -4.18 -8.05 -5.54
CA ILE A 83 -2.73 -8.14 -5.75
C ILE A 83 -2.47 -9.34 -6.65
N HIS A 84 -1.84 -9.08 -7.79
CA HIS A 84 -1.58 -10.12 -8.79
C HIS A 84 -0.19 -10.72 -8.65
N ASP A 85 0.78 -9.95 -8.18
CA ASP A 85 2.15 -10.43 -8.00
C ASP A 85 2.71 -9.80 -6.73
N TRP A 86 2.54 -10.52 -5.62
CA TRP A 86 2.91 -10.02 -4.30
C TRP A 86 4.40 -9.72 -4.20
N ASP A 87 5.24 -10.65 -4.68
CA ASP A 87 6.67 -10.47 -4.56
C ASP A 87 7.16 -9.26 -5.35
N LYS A 88 6.69 -9.13 -6.58
CA LYS A 88 7.11 -8.01 -7.43
C LYS A 88 6.56 -6.70 -6.90
N LEU A 89 5.32 -6.71 -6.40
CA LEU A 89 4.73 -5.50 -5.83
C LEU A 89 5.54 -5.01 -4.66
N GLN A 90 5.98 -5.91 -3.78
CA GLN A 90 6.84 -5.55 -2.65
C GLN A 90 8.14 -4.92 -3.11
N ARG A 91 8.73 -5.46 -4.16
CA ARG A 91 9.99 -4.92 -4.68
C ARG A 91 9.80 -3.51 -5.26
N VAL A 92 8.76 -3.32 -6.02
CA VAL A 92 8.46 -1.99 -6.58
C VAL A 92 8.17 -0.99 -5.47
N ALA A 93 7.47 -1.43 -4.44
CA ALA A 93 7.10 -0.59 -3.31
C ALA A 93 8.26 -0.32 -2.37
N GLU A 94 9.35 -1.07 -2.49
CA GLU A 94 10.42 -1.05 -1.50
C GLU A 94 9.86 -1.32 -0.11
N PHE A 95 8.93 -2.26 -0.06
CA PHE A 95 8.18 -2.57 1.15
C PHE A 95 8.84 -3.69 1.93
N ASN A 96 8.98 -3.50 3.24
CA ASN A 96 9.55 -4.48 4.13
C ASN A 96 8.46 -4.99 5.08
N PRO A 97 7.96 -6.21 4.88
CA PRO A 97 6.93 -6.76 5.77
C PRO A 97 7.38 -6.84 7.23
N GLU A 98 8.68 -6.95 7.45
CA GLU A 98 9.23 -6.99 8.80
C GLU A 98 8.90 -5.73 9.58
N TYR A 99 8.91 -4.60 8.89
CA TYR A 99 8.61 -3.33 9.52
C TYR A 99 7.21 -3.36 10.13
N LEU A 100 6.24 -3.84 9.37
CA LEU A 100 4.86 -3.89 9.86
C LEU A 100 4.71 -4.92 10.97
N HIS A 101 5.41 -6.03 10.85
CA HIS A 101 5.40 -7.06 11.88
C HIS A 101 5.95 -6.51 13.20
N LEU A 102 7.04 -5.80 13.15
CA LEU A 102 7.65 -5.21 14.34
C LEU A 102 6.74 -4.13 14.93
N GLU A 103 6.06 -3.38 14.10
CA GLU A 103 5.15 -2.35 14.56
C GLU A 103 3.95 -2.95 15.30
N ALA A 104 3.42 -4.05 14.77
CA ALA A 104 2.28 -4.72 15.40
C ALA A 104 2.68 -5.45 16.68
N LYS A 105 3.87 -6.01 16.69
CA LYS A 105 4.34 -6.82 17.80
C LYS A 105 4.37 -6.06 19.13
N PRO A 106 4.92 -4.84 19.18
CA PRO A 106 4.91 -4.10 20.45
C PRO A 106 3.51 -3.83 20.97
N VAL A 107 2.55 -3.61 20.08
CA VAL A 107 1.19 -3.36 20.52
C VAL A 107 0.61 -4.62 21.16
N VAL A 108 0.79 -5.76 20.52
CA VAL A 108 0.35 -7.04 21.07
C VAL A 108 1.08 -7.35 22.35
N GLY A 109 2.38 -7.18 22.30
CA GLY A 109 3.20 -7.42 23.48
C GLY A 109 2.91 -6.44 24.58
N GLY A 110 2.64 -5.19 24.24
CA GLY A 110 2.31 -4.18 25.22
C GLY A 110 1.01 -4.44 25.94
N ALA A 111 0.18 -5.26 25.35
CA ALA A 111 -1.09 -5.62 25.98
C ALA A 111 -0.88 -6.42 27.24
N ARG A 112 0.31 -6.90 27.45
CA ARG A 112 0.61 -7.65 28.66
C ARG A 112 0.81 -6.81 29.81
#